data_9b4db052b1f40ccbc0e47a672ba90c29
#
_entry.id   9b4db052b1f40ccbc0e47a672ba90c29
#
_cell.length_a   1.000
_cell.length_b   1.000
_cell.length_c   1.000
_cell.angle_alpha   90.00
_cell.angle_beta   90.00
_cell.angle_gamma   90.00
#
_symmetry.space_group_name_H-M   'P 1'
#
loop_
_entity.id
_entity.type
_entity.pdbx_description
1 polymer ?
#
loop_
_entity_poly.entity_id
_entity_poly.type
_entity_poly.pdbx_seq_one_letter_code
_entity_poly.pdbx_strand_id
1 'polypeptide(L)'
;RLFLGAMLRHLYNDFTTSSRGSSITDRLKCMIDLKFLRENPDLVRDSQRTRGANPILVDQLIAADESRRAAIKAADELKAEQNAFGKKIGQAAPEDRPALLAGANELKAKVKAAEDARKEAEAAVTDLQMRIDNIVEGAPAGGEDDFVVLEHVGEPRSFDFTPKDHLDLGISLGLIDMDRGAKVSGARFYYLTGDGAFLQLAMLTLAAQKARTAGFKLMIPPVLVRPEVMSGTGFLGEHAEEIYYLERDDLYLVGTSEVALAGYHQDEIIDLSNGPRKYAGWSSCFRREAGSYGKDNRGIIRVHQFDKLE
;
A
#
# COMPACT_ATOMS: atom_id res chain seq x y z
N ARG A 1 16.67 -26.92 4.12
CA ARG A 1 17.45 -26.12 5.11
C ARG A 1 18.33 -25.04 4.47
N LEU A 2 18.76 -25.17 3.21
CA LEU A 2 19.69 -24.24 2.55
C LEU A 2 18.98 -23.04 1.89
N PHE A 3 17.80 -23.21 1.33
CA PHE A 3 17.07 -22.14 0.61
C PHE A 3 16.60 -20.99 1.51
N LEU A 4 16.09 -21.30 2.71
CA LEU A 4 15.63 -20.28 3.66
C LEU A 4 16.77 -19.50 4.31
N GLY A 5 17.94 -20.11 4.44
CA GLY A 5 19.12 -19.49 5.04
C GLY A 5 19.83 -18.45 4.16
N ALA A 6 19.79 -18.63 2.84
CA ALA A 6 20.40 -17.70 1.90
C ALA A 6 19.55 -16.43 1.71
N MET A 7 18.23 -16.59 1.58
CA MET A 7 17.29 -15.48 1.48
C MET A 7 17.30 -14.58 2.73
N LEU A 8 17.44 -15.17 3.93
CA LEU A 8 17.51 -14.43 5.19
C LEU A 8 18.87 -13.77 5.42
N ARG A 9 19.97 -14.29 4.86
CA ARG A 9 21.29 -13.61 4.96
C ARG A 9 21.35 -12.36 4.09
N HIS A 10 20.72 -12.36 2.93
CA HIS A 10 20.67 -11.18 2.06
C HIS A 10 19.88 -10.06 2.72
N LEU A 11 18.70 -10.36 3.27
CA LEU A 11 17.90 -9.38 4.02
C LEU A 11 18.60 -8.89 5.30
N TYR A 12 19.48 -9.69 5.92
CA TYR A 12 20.17 -9.32 7.16
C TYR A 12 21.42 -8.44 6.89
N ASN A 13 22.16 -8.68 5.81
CA ASN A 13 23.36 -7.91 5.50
C ASN A 13 23.08 -6.49 5.00
N ASP A 14 21.95 -6.26 4.32
CA ASP A 14 21.54 -4.91 3.89
C ASP A 14 21.14 -4.01 5.07
N PHE A 15 20.76 -4.58 6.22
CA PHE A 15 20.40 -3.82 7.42
C PHE A 15 21.59 -3.43 8.33
N THR A 16 22.78 -4.04 8.16
CA THR A 16 23.90 -3.84 9.10
C THR A 16 25.02 -2.93 8.61
N THR A 17 25.02 -2.46 7.36
CA THR A 17 26.16 -1.71 6.78
C THR A 17 25.85 -0.25 6.42
N SER A 18 24.77 0.35 6.87
CA SER A 18 24.50 1.77 6.60
C SER A 18 24.50 2.63 7.86
N SER A 19 25.71 2.96 8.32
CA SER A 19 25.93 4.17 9.09
C SER A 19 26.68 5.17 8.20
N ARG A 20 25.97 5.92 7.37
CA ARG A 20 26.29 7.26 6.86
C ARG A 20 25.39 7.60 5.67
N GLY A 21 24.49 8.56 5.88
CA GLY A 21 23.64 9.13 4.83
C GLY A 21 22.28 8.43 4.75
N SER A 22 21.21 9.10 5.15
CA SER A 22 19.86 8.60 4.89
C SER A 22 19.70 8.46 3.37
N SER A 23 19.56 7.21 2.90
CA SER A 23 19.20 6.92 1.51
C SER A 23 17.93 7.68 1.14
N ILE A 24 17.83 8.12 -0.10
CA ILE A 24 16.62 8.72 -0.68
C ILE A 24 15.40 7.81 -0.44
N THR A 25 15.61 6.48 -0.48
CA THR A 25 14.62 5.43 -0.22
C THR A 25 14.05 5.43 1.20
N ASP A 26 14.78 5.93 2.22
CA ASP A 26 14.26 6.02 3.60
C ASP A 26 13.15 7.08 3.80
N ARG A 27 12.95 7.96 2.82
CA ARG A 27 11.94 9.04 2.87
C ARG A 27 10.63 8.73 2.15
N LEU A 28 10.56 7.60 1.45
CA LEU A 28 9.44 7.28 0.55
C LEU A 28 8.55 6.19 1.16
N LYS A 29 7.73 6.58 2.14
CA LYS A 29 6.69 5.69 2.68
C LYS A 29 5.32 6.13 2.13
N CYS A 30 4.73 5.24 1.34
CA CYS A 30 3.35 5.22 0.82
C CYS A 30 3.04 6.31 -0.16
N MET A 31 2.60 7.23 -0.45
CA MET A 31 2.45 8.20 -1.55
C MET A 31 3.70 9.05 -1.71
N ILE A 32 4.03 9.43 -2.93
CA ILE A 32 5.19 10.27 -3.20
C ILE A 32 5.11 11.59 -2.42
N ASP A 33 6.16 11.93 -1.69
CA ASP A 33 6.25 13.21 -0.99
C ASP A 33 6.30 14.37 -1.99
N LEU A 34 5.39 15.33 -1.87
CA LEU A 34 5.27 16.45 -2.80
C LEU A 34 6.49 17.39 -2.77
N LYS A 35 7.19 17.48 -1.65
CA LYS A 35 8.44 18.25 -1.56
C LYS A 35 9.55 17.54 -2.33
N PHE A 36 9.67 16.23 -2.13
CA PHE A 36 10.61 15.39 -2.86
C PHE A 36 10.35 15.47 -4.37
N LEU A 37 9.08 15.37 -4.80
CA LEU A 37 8.68 15.50 -6.20
C LEU A 37 9.13 16.84 -6.81
N ARG A 38 8.94 17.93 -6.11
CA ARG A 38 9.37 19.27 -6.58
C ARG A 38 10.88 19.42 -6.70
N GLU A 39 11.61 18.79 -5.78
CA GLU A 39 13.08 18.85 -5.74
C GLU A 39 13.72 17.89 -6.76
N ASN A 40 13.04 16.80 -7.13
CA ASN A 40 13.58 15.73 -7.98
C ASN A 40 12.59 15.24 -9.07
N PRO A 41 12.01 16.15 -9.89
CA PRO A 41 10.97 15.76 -10.84
C PRO A 41 11.46 14.79 -11.92
N ASP A 42 12.71 14.93 -12.38
CA ASP A 42 13.27 14.07 -13.42
C ASP A 42 13.48 12.64 -12.92
N LEU A 43 13.94 12.46 -11.68
CA LEU A 43 14.09 11.15 -11.07
C LEU A 43 12.73 10.43 -11.00
N VAL A 44 11.67 11.16 -10.64
CA VAL A 44 10.32 10.59 -10.59
C VAL A 44 9.83 10.24 -11.99
N ARG A 45 10.05 11.09 -13.01
CA ARG A 45 9.70 10.78 -14.41
C ARG A 45 10.44 9.55 -14.92
N ASP A 46 11.73 9.42 -14.61
CA ASP A 46 12.53 8.28 -15.03
C ASP A 46 12.06 7.00 -14.34
N SER A 47 11.74 7.06 -13.05
CA SER A 47 11.13 5.94 -12.34
C SER A 47 9.80 5.50 -12.96
N GLN A 48 8.91 6.44 -13.34
CA GLN A 48 7.66 6.09 -14.02
C GLN A 48 7.93 5.42 -15.39
N ARG A 49 8.90 5.90 -16.16
CA ARG A 49 9.31 5.24 -17.42
C ARG A 49 9.83 3.83 -17.20
N THR A 50 10.66 3.64 -16.18
CA THR A 50 11.20 2.31 -15.81
C THR A 50 10.07 1.33 -15.47
N ARG A 51 9.01 1.79 -14.81
CA ARG A 51 7.82 0.98 -14.49
C ARG A 51 6.86 0.79 -15.66
N GLY A 52 7.08 1.42 -16.81
CA GLY A 52 6.12 1.44 -17.90
C GLY A 52 4.90 2.32 -17.65
N ALA A 53 4.93 3.14 -16.58
CA ALA A 53 3.87 4.07 -16.22
C ALA A 53 4.00 5.39 -17.01
N ASN A 54 2.92 6.20 -17.00
CA ASN A 54 2.87 7.45 -17.75
C ASN A 54 3.60 8.60 -17.02
N PRO A 55 4.77 9.06 -17.53
CA PRO A 55 5.54 10.13 -16.88
C PRO A 55 4.83 11.51 -16.92
N ILE A 56 3.82 11.72 -17.80
CA ILE A 56 3.06 12.97 -17.87
C ILE A 56 2.30 13.23 -16.56
N LEU A 57 1.91 12.18 -15.83
CA LEU A 57 1.26 12.32 -14.52
C LEU A 57 2.11 13.11 -13.53
N VAL A 58 3.44 13.04 -13.65
CA VAL A 58 4.37 13.79 -12.80
C VAL A 58 4.20 15.29 -13.02
N ASP A 59 4.11 15.74 -14.27
CA ASP A 59 3.92 17.14 -14.63
C ASP A 59 2.54 17.65 -14.21
N GLN A 60 1.51 16.79 -14.39
CA GLN A 60 0.15 17.10 -13.94
C GLN A 60 0.09 17.25 -12.42
N LEU A 61 0.77 16.39 -11.66
CA LEU A 61 0.82 16.49 -10.20
C LEU A 61 1.56 17.74 -9.72
N ILE A 62 2.65 18.12 -10.39
CA ILE A 62 3.38 19.35 -10.08
C ILE A 62 2.46 20.59 -10.31
N ALA A 63 1.77 20.65 -11.44
CA ALA A 63 0.85 21.73 -11.75
C ALA A 63 -0.33 21.80 -10.76
N ALA A 64 -0.88 20.63 -10.38
CA ALA A 64 -1.94 20.54 -9.37
C ALA A 64 -1.46 20.99 -7.99
N ASP A 65 -0.23 20.65 -7.58
CA ASP A 65 0.34 21.13 -6.31
C ASP A 65 0.59 22.65 -6.32
N GLU A 66 0.98 23.23 -7.44
CA GLU A 66 1.08 24.69 -7.58
C GLU A 66 -0.30 25.35 -7.41
N SER A 67 -1.33 24.82 -8.08
CA SER A 67 -2.71 25.28 -7.97
C SER A 67 -3.23 25.16 -6.54
N ARG A 68 -2.98 24.04 -5.88
CA ARG A 68 -3.33 23.81 -4.47
C ARG A 68 -2.69 24.86 -3.54
N ARG A 69 -1.40 25.12 -3.70
CA ARG A 69 -0.68 26.12 -2.88
C ARG A 69 -1.23 27.53 -3.10
N ALA A 70 -1.59 27.87 -4.33
CA ALA A 70 -2.22 29.15 -4.65
C ALA A 70 -3.62 29.24 -4.03
N ALA A 71 -4.44 28.20 -4.10
CA ALA A 71 -5.77 28.16 -3.51
C ALA A 71 -5.74 28.26 -1.97
N ILE A 72 -4.80 27.56 -1.31
CA ILE A 72 -4.59 27.67 0.14
C ILE A 72 -4.27 29.12 0.52
N LYS A 73 -3.31 29.75 -0.18
CA LYS A 73 -2.92 31.11 0.09
C LYS A 73 -4.10 32.10 -0.07
N ALA A 74 -4.88 31.98 -1.15
CA ALA A 74 -6.05 32.81 -1.39
C ALA A 74 -7.13 32.64 -0.31
N ALA A 75 -7.39 31.42 0.13
CA ALA A 75 -8.34 31.12 1.20
C ALA A 75 -7.89 31.73 2.54
N ASP A 76 -6.61 31.58 2.87
CA ASP A 76 -6.03 32.12 4.12
C ASP A 76 -6.05 33.68 4.13
N GLU A 77 -5.74 34.31 3.01
CA GLU A 77 -5.79 35.78 2.87
C GLU A 77 -7.23 36.30 3.05
N LEU A 78 -8.22 35.70 2.38
CA LEU A 78 -9.63 36.06 2.52
C LEU A 78 -10.16 35.79 3.93
N LYS A 79 -9.73 34.76 4.58
CA LYS A 79 -10.09 34.47 5.98
C LYS A 79 -9.51 35.47 6.96
N ALA A 80 -8.26 35.89 6.73
CA ALA A 80 -7.64 36.95 7.50
C ALA A 80 -8.39 38.28 7.31
N GLU A 81 -8.78 38.64 6.07
CA GLU A 81 -9.60 39.78 5.76
C GLU A 81 -10.97 39.74 6.47
N GLN A 82 -11.65 38.58 6.42
CA GLN A 82 -12.93 38.37 7.11
C GLN A 82 -12.80 38.58 8.62
N ASN A 83 -11.74 38.09 9.24
CA ASN A 83 -11.49 38.26 10.66
C ASN A 83 -11.22 39.73 11.01
N ALA A 84 -10.47 40.43 10.17
CA ALA A 84 -10.22 41.87 10.33
C ALA A 84 -11.51 42.70 10.14
N PHE A 85 -12.33 42.33 9.16
CA PHE A 85 -13.61 42.97 8.90
C PHE A 85 -14.61 42.78 10.05
N GLY A 86 -14.65 41.58 10.63
CA GLY A 86 -15.46 41.28 11.83
C GLY A 86 -15.11 42.18 13.02
N LYS A 87 -13.81 42.44 13.24
CA LYS A 87 -13.37 43.37 14.28
C LYS A 87 -13.84 44.81 14.03
N LYS A 88 -13.83 45.29 12.75
CA LYS A 88 -14.34 46.60 12.37
C LYS A 88 -15.84 46.74 12.66
N ILE A 89 -16.63 45.70 12.36
CA ILE A 89 -18.07 45.72 12.68
C ILE A 89 -18.31 45.86 14.19
N GLY A 90 -17.53 45.14 15.02
CA GLY A 90 -17.64 45.20 16.47
C GLY A 90 -17.32 46.60 17.05
N GLN A 91 -16.50 47.36 16.38
CA GLN A 91 -16.08 48.71 16.80
C GLN A 91 -16.90 49.83 16.16
N ALA A 92 -17.77 49.52 15.19
CA ALA A 92 -18.52 50.52 14.42
C ALA A 92 -19.69 51.09 15.19
N ALA A 93 -20.01 52.37 14.90
CA ALA A 93 -21.20 53.04 15.40
C ALA A 93 -22.49 52.35 14.90
N PRO A 94 -23.60 52.40 15.66
CA PRO A 94 -24.83 51.70 15.27
C PRO A 94 -25.35 52.08 13.87
N GLU A 95 -25.17 53.30 13.43
CA GLU A 95 -25.58 53.81 12.12
C GLU A 95 -24.79 53.21 10.95
N ASP A 96 -23.50 52.84 11.14
CA ASP A 96 -22.62 52.26 10.10
C ASP A 96 -22.73 50.76 9.96
N ARG A 97 -23.29 50.09 10.95
CA ARG A 97 -23.37 48.59 11.00
C ARG A 97 -24.15 47.97 9.83
N PRO A 98 -25.28 48.52 9.33
CA PRO A 98 -26.01 47.91 8.21
C PRO A 98 -25.17 47.85 6.92
N ALA A 99 -24.41 48.89 6.59
CA ALA A 99 -23.53 48.95 5.43
C ALA A 99 -22.37 47.92 5.57
N LEU A 100 -21.77 47.86 6.77
CA LEU A 100 -20.72 46.89 7.07
C LEU A 100 -21.21 45.46 7.05
N LEU A 101 -22.44 45.18 7.47
CA LEU A 101 -23.05 43.84 7.40
C LEU A 101 -23.25 43.38 5.96
N ALA A 102 -23.62 44.26 5.03
CA ALA A 102 -23.71 43.92 3.61
C ALA A 102 -22.33 43.51 3.06
N GLY A 103 -21.26 44.27 3.34
CA GLY A 103 -19.91 43.90 2.96
C GLY A 103 -19.41 42.62 3.60
N ALA A 104 -19.81 42.33 4.84
CA ALA A 104 -19.48 41.08 5.50
C ALA A 104 -20.12 39.83 4.81
N ASN A 105 -21.33 39.98 4.29
CA ASN A 105 -22.01 38.91 3.56
C ASN A 105 -21.32 38.61 2.21
N GLU A 106 -20.87 39.65 1.49
CA GLU A 106 -20.10 39.45 0.26
C GLU A 106 -18.75 38.77 0.56
N LEU A 107 -18.06 39.24 1.61
CA LEU A 107 -16.78 38.63 2.01
C LEU A 107 -16.95 37.18 2.46
N LYS A 108 -18.02 36.86 3.17
CA LYS A 108 -18.37 35.51 3.55
C LYS A 108 -18.59 34.61 2.33
N ALA A 109 -19.24 35.11 1.28
CA ALA A 109 -19.42 34.37 0.02
C ALA A 109 -18.07 34.11 -0.68
N LYS A 110 -17.16 35.11 -0.71
CA LYS A 110 -15.82 34.97 -1.27
C LYS A 110 -14.96 33.94 -0.49
N VAL A 111 -15.01 33.99 0.84
CA VAL A 111 -14.30 33.02 1.70
C VAL A 111 -14.80 31.62 1.43
N LYS A 112 -16.13 31.45 1.35
CA LYS A 112 -16.70 30.11 1.03
C LYS A 112 -16.24 29.62 -0.33
N ALA A 113 -16.30 30.44 -1.36
CA ALA A 113 -15.84 30.06 -2.71
C ALA A 113 -14.34 29.69 -2.73
N ALA A 114 -13.51 30.42 -1.99
CA ALA A 114 -12.07 30.11 -1.87
C ALA A 114 -11.82 28.82 -1.09
N GLU A 115 -12.58 28.54 -0.04
CA GLU A 115 -12.50 27.27 0.70
C GLU A 115 -12.96 26.09 -0.15
N ASP A 116 -13.99 26.23 -0.98
CA ASP A 116 -14.45 25.23 -1.91
C ASP A 116 -13.39 24.96 -3.00
N ALA A 117 -12.81 26.01 -3.60
CA ALA A 117 -11.72 25.89 -4.55
C ALA A 117 -10.46 25.23 -3.94
N ARG A 118 -10.14 25.52 -2.69
CA ARG A 118 -9.07 24.85 -1.95
C ARG A 118 -9.34 23.34 -1.83
N LYS A 119 -10.55 22.94 -1.44
CA LYS A 119 -10.91 21.52 -1.31
C LYS A 119 -10.82 20.78 -2.64
N GLU A 120 -11.28 21.41 -3.73
CA GLU A 120 -11.18 20.84 -5.08
C GLU A 120 -9.71 20.66 -5.49
N ALA A 121 -8.86 21.64 -5.22
CA ALA A 121 -7.43 21.57 -5.53
C ALA A 121 -6.71 20.50 -4.67
N GLU A 122 -7.07 20.38 -3.39
CA GLU A 122 -6.55 19.33 -2.50
C GLU A 122 -6.97 17.92 -2.99
N ALA A 123 -8.22 17.76 -3.41
CA ALA A 123 -8.72 16.50 -3.97
C ALA A 123 -8.01 16.12 -5.28
N ALA A 124 -7.79 17.10 -6.19
CA ALA A 124 -7.08 16.87 -7.44
C ALA A 124 -5.62 16.42 -7.22
N VAL A 125 -4.93 17.00 -6.24
CA VAL A 125 -3.57 16.56 -5.85
C VAL A 125 -3.61 15.14 -5.32
N THR A 126 -4.56 14.82 -4.45
CA THR A 126 -4.68 13.47 -3.87
C THR A 126 -4.93 12.43 -4.97
N ASP A 127 -5.85 12.70 -5.92
CA ASP A 127 -6.14 11.78 -7.03
C ASP A 127 -4.89 11.51 -7.88
N LEU A 128 -4.18 12.56 -8.28
CA LEU A 128 -2.96 12.42 -9.08
C LEU A 128 -1.83 11.73 -8.31
N GLN A 129 -1.68 12.02 -7.02
CA GLN A 129 -0.66 11.46 -6.16
C GLN A 129 -0.87 9.94 -5.98
N MET A 130 -2.11 9.48 -5.90
CA MET A 130 -2.47 8.06 -5.84
C MET A 130 -2.15 7.29 -7.13
N ARG A 131 -1.96 7.99 -8.26
CA ARG A 131 -1.67 7.40 -9.57
C ARG A 131 -0.17 7.42 -9.92
N ILE A 132 0.68 7.98 -9.07
CA ILE A 132 2.13 7.95 -9.23
C ILE A 132 2.67 6.73 -8.50
N ASP A 133 3.33 5.84 -9.24
CA ASP A 133 3.98 4.67 -8.67
C ASP A 133 5.17 5.03 -7.80
N ASN A 134 5.45 4.18 -6.82
CA ASN A 134 6.63 4.32 -5.96
C ASN A 134 7.93 4.32 -6.79
N ILE A 135 8.89 5.11 -6.33
CA ILE A 135 10.18 5.24 -7.00
C ILE A 135 10.94 3.91 -6.94
N VAL A 136 11.53 3.54 -8.08
CA VAL A 136 12.47 2.44 -8.21
C VAL A 136 13.83 2.98 -8.65
N GLU A 137 14.89 2.40 -8.12
CA GLU A 137 16.28 2.72 -8.49
C GLU A 137 16.97 1.44 -8.95
N GLY A 138 17.73 1.52 -10.06
CA GLY A 138 18.56 0.42 -10.54
C GLY A 138 17.80 -0.79 -11.11
N ALA A 139 16.47 -0.72 -11.23
CA ALA A 139 15.70 -1.77 -11.88
C ALA A 139 15.76 -1.63 -13.41
N PRO A 140 15.79 -2.74 -14.18
CA PRO A 140 15.65 -2.67 -15.62
C PRO A 140 14.26 -2.15 -16.00
N ALA A 141 14.18 -1.41 -17.09
CA ALA A 141 12.89 -1.04 -17.69
C ALA A 141 12.30 -2.26 -18.37
N GLY A 142 10.98 -2.46 -18.20
CA GLY A 142 10.27 -3.54 -18.88
C GLY A 142 9.16 -4.16 -18.06
N GLY A 143 8.71 -5.33 -18.48
CA GLY A 143 7.65 -6.09 -17.84
C GLY A 143 8.17 -7.15 -16.86
N GLU A 144 7.27 -8.07 -16.50
CA GLU A 144 7.51 -9.14 -15.51
C GLU A 144 8.69 -10.06 -15.91
N ASP A 145 8.94 -10.23 -17.21
CA ASP A 145 9.97 -11.11 -17.73
C ASP A 145 11.35 -10.39 -17.92
N ASP A 146 11.41 -9.07 -17.74
CA ASP A 146 12.61 -8.25 -17.93
C ASP A 146 13.44 -8.11 -16.63
N PHE A 147 13.59 -9.18 -15.89
CA PHE A 147 14.38 -9.19 -14.66
C PHE A 147 15.87 -9.47 -14.92
N VAL A 148 16.72 -9.03 -14.01
CA VAL A 148 18.14 -9.35 -14.00
C VAL A 148 18.40 -10.38 -12.89
N VAL A 149 18.98 -11.54 -13.27
CA VAL A 149 19.44 -12.52 -12.30
C VAL A 149 20.70 -12.00 -11.63
N LEU A 150 20.65 -11.73 -10.33
CA LEU A 150 21.78 -11.20 -9.56
C LEU A 150 22.73 -12.32 -9.15
N GLU A 151 22.23 -13.50 -8.78
CA GLU A 151 23.03 -14.61 -8.28
C GLU A 151 22.32 -15.95 -8.49
N HIS A 152 23.07 -16.98 -8.84
CA HIS A 152 22.63 -18.37 -8.80
C HIS A 152 23.21 -19.03 -7.55
N VAL A 153 22.33 -19.58 -6.69
CA VAL A 153 22.74 -20.24 -5.45
C VAL A 153 22.44 -21.74 -5.53
N GLY A 154 23.50 -22.54 -5.63
CA GLY A 154 23.43 -24.00 -5.79
C GLY A 154 23.14 -24.43 -7.22
N GLU A 155 23.00 -25.74 -7.41
CA GLU A 155 22.72 -26.35 -8.69
C GLU A 155 21.35 -27.06 -8.65
N PRO A 156 20.50 -26.95 -9.70
CA PRO A 156 19.26 -27.73 -9.79
C PRO A 156 19.56 -29.22 -9.75
N ARG A 157 18.81 -29.94 -8.93
CA ARG A 157 18.94 -31.39 -8.88
C ARG A 157 18.51 -32.01 -10.21
N SER A 158 19.34 -32.86 -10.79
CA SER A 158 18.99 -33.69 -11.91
C SER A 158 18.28 -34.98 -11.43
N PHE A 159 17.21 -35.37 -12.14
CA PHE A 159 16.45 -36.60 -11.87
C PHE A 159 16.56 -37.52 -13.08
N ASP A 160 16.67 -38.84 -12.83
CA ASP A 160 16.60 -39.89 -13.83
C ASP A 160 15.16 -40.37 -14.15
N PHE A 161 14.18 -39.66 -13.57
CA PHE A 161 12.75 -39.87 -13.79
C PHE A 161 12.04 -38.52 -13.96
N THR A 162 10.82 -38.53 -14.50
CA THR A 162 9.97 -37.32 -14.58
C THR A 162 9.38 -37.05 -13.19
N PRO A 163 9.78 -35.93 -12.52
CA PRO A 163 9.24 -35.60 -11.23
C PRO A 163 7.76 -35.18 -11.34
N LYS A 164 6.95 -35.60 -10.37
CA LYS A 164 5.57 -35.14 -10.24
C LYS A 164 5.53 -33.74 -9.71
N ASP A 165 4.53 -32.97 -10.14
CA ASP A 165 4.29 -31.63 -9.59
C ASP A 165 3.71 -31.67 -8.16
N HIS A 166 3.57 -30.53 -7.53
CA HIS A 166 3.08 -30.38 -6.16
C HIS A 166 1.66 -30.93 -5.98
N LEU A 167 0.79 -30.81 -7.00
CA LEU A 167 -0.58 -31.27 -6.93
C LEU A 167 -0.64 -32.80 -7.00
N ASP A 168 0.06 -33.43 -7.97
CA ASP A 168 0.08 -34.90 -8.11
C ASP A 168 0.71 -35.56 -6.88
N LEU A 169 1.74 -34.95 -6.29
CA LEU A 169 2.32 -35.37 -5.03
C LEU A 169 1.32 -35.20 -3.88
N GLY A 170 0.71 -34.05 -3.76
CA GLY A 170 -0.23 -33.72 -2.70
C GLY A 170 -1.45 -34.64 -2.69
N ILE A 171 -2.02 -34.95 -3.86
CA ILE A 171 -3.15 -35.87 -3.99
C ILE A 171 -2.70 -37.30 -3.66
N SER A 172 -1.58 -37.75 -4.23
CA SER A 172 -1.11 -39.16 -4.01
C SER A 172 -0.75 -39.42 -2.56
N LEU A 173 -0.36 -38.42 -1.79
CA LEU A 173 -0.03 -38.49 -0.37
C LEU A 173 -1.21 -38.13 0.55
N GLY A 174 -2.37 -37.76 -0.01
CA GLY A 174 -3.54 -37.38 0.77
C GLY A 174 -3.38 -36.06 1.52
N LEU A 175 -2.56 -35.15 0.99
CA LEU A 175 -2.26 -33.83 1.62
C LEU A 175 -3.13 -32.70 1.10
N ILE A 176 -3.60 -32.79 -0.16
CA ILE A 176 -4.36 -31.76 -0.87
C ILE A 176 -5.64 -32.38 -1.43
N ASP A 177 -6.78 -31.71 -1.19
CA ASP A 177 -8.09 -32.08 -1.74
C ASP A 177 -8.71 -30.88 -2.48
N MET A 178 -8.54 -30.87 -3.79
CA MET A 178 -9.08 -29.82 -4.67
C MET A 178 -10.57 -30.04 -4.95
N ASP A 179 -11.02 -31.29 -5.06
CA ASP A 179 -12.41 -31.61 -5.43
C ASP A 179 -13.38 -31.18 -4.35
N ARG A 180 -13.05 -31.43 -3.09
CA ARG A 180 -13.86 -30.98 -1.97
C ARG A 180 -13.77 -29.46 -1.76
N GLY A 181 -12.60 -28.86 -2.01
CA GLY A 181 -12.45 -27.40 -2.03
C GLY A 181 -13.37 -26.75 -3.05
N ALA A 182 -13.35 -27.24 -4.29
CA ALA A 182 -14.21 -26.75 -5.37
C ALA A 182 -15.70 -27.00 -5.07
N LYS A 183 -16.06 -28.13 -4.47
CA LYS A 183 -17.44 -28.45 -4.07
C LYS A 183 -18.00 -27.48 -3.04
N VAL A 184 -17.18 -27.04 -2.09
CA VAL A 184 -17.61 -26.19 -0.96
C VAL A 184 -17.60 -24.72 -1.32
N SER A 185 -16.56 -24.25 -2.03
CA SER A 185 -16.29 -22.81 -2.20
C SER A 185 -16.09 -22.39 -3.66
N GLY A 186 -16.06 -23.34 -4.61
CA GLY A 186 -15.79 -23.06 -6.02
C GLY A 186 -14.34 -23.31 -6.42
N ALA A 187 -14.05 -23.00 -7.69
CA ALA A 187 -12.69 -23.18 -8.22
C ALA A 187 -11.65 -22.40 -7.42
N ARG A 188 -10.40 -22.89 -7.41
CA ARG A 188 -9.26 -22.29 -6.69
C ARG A 188 -9.40 -22.24 -5.17
N PHE A 189 -10.29 -23.04 -4.60
CA PHE A 189 -10.31 -23.37 -3.18
C PHE A 189 -9.87 -24.84 -3.01
N TYR A 190 -9.27 -25.13 -1.88
CA TYR A 190 -8.70 -26.44 -1.57
C TYR A 190 -8.79 -26.73 -0.07
N TYR A 191 -8.64 -27.99 0.28
CA TYR A 191 -8.34 -28.41 1.64
C TYR A 191 -6.91 -28.91 1.72
N LEU A 192 -6.20 -28.53 2.76
CA LEU A 192 -5.04 -29.28 3.24
C LEU A 192 -5.55 -30.31 4.24
N THR A 193 -5.09 -31.54 4.11
CA THR A 193 -5.54 -32.66 4.94
C THR A 193 -4.36 -33.35 5.61
N GLY A 194 -4.60 -33.93 6.79
CA GLY A 194 -3.58 -34.68 7.51
C GLY A 194 -2.25 -33.95 7.68
N ASP A 195 -1.17 -34.56 7.26
CA ASP A 195 0.18 -34.01 7.36
C ASP A 195 0.37 -32.75 6.51
N GLY A 196 -0.43 -32.52 5.47
CA GLY A 196 -0.41 -31.28 4.70
C GLY A 196 -0.82 -30.07 5.54
N ALA A 197 -1.87 -30.21 6.35
CA ALA A 197 -2.30 -29.17 7.28
C ALA A 197 -1.24 -28.92 8.37
N PHE A 198 -0.67 -30.00 8.94
CA PHE A 198 0.42 -29.87 9.91
C PHE A 198 1.66 -29.21 9.31
N LEU A 199 2.01 -29.50 8.07
CA LEU A 199 3.15 -28.88 7.38
C LEU A 199 2.95 -27.37 7.26
N GLN A 200 1.76 -26.90 6.87
CA GLN A 200 1.45 -25.47 6.81
C GLN A 200 1.63 -24.81 8.19
N LEU A 201 1.04 -25.38 9.23
CA LEU A 201 1.16 -24.87 10.61
C LEU A 201 2.63 -24.85 11.07
N ALA A 202 3.40 -25.90 10.77
CA ALA A 202 4.81 -25.97 11.12
C ALA A 202 5.65 -24.91 10.40
N MET A 203 5.39 -24.65 9.12
CA MET A 203 6.08 -23.63 8.34
C MET A 203 5.77 -22.22 8.86
N LEU A 204 4.52 -21.91 9.13
CA LEU A 204 4.10 -20.62 9.67
C LEU A 204 4.65 -20.41 11.09
N THR A 205 4.64 -21.45 11.92
CA THR A 205 5.24 -21.42 13.26
C THR A 205 6.74 -21.17 13.20
N LEU A 206 7.46 -21.84 12.30
CA LEU A 206 8.89 -21.64 12.10
C LEU A 206 9.20 -20.21 11.64
N ALA A 207 8.41 -19.66 10.71
CA ALA A 207 8.55 -18.30 10.25
C ALA A 207 8.28 -17.30 11.38
N ALA A 208 7.23 -17.48 12.18
CA ALA A 208 6.92 -16.66 13.34
C ALA A 208 8.03 -16.67 14.40
N GLN A 209 8.63 -17.85 14.68
CA GLN A 209 9.77 -17.98 15.59
C GLN A 209 10.99 -17.22 15.07
N LYS A 210 11.28 -17.30 13.77
CA LYS A 210 12.38 -16.57 13.14
C LYS A 210 12.16 -15.05 13.20
N ALA A 211 10.94 -14.59 12.89
CA ALA A 211 10.58 -13.17 13.00
C ALA A 211 10.76 -12.67 14.45
N ARG A 212 10.29 -13.43 15.43
CA ARG A 212 10.48 -13.09 16.84
C ARG A 212 11.96 -13.00 17.24
N THR A 213 12.78 -13.95 16.79
CA THR A 213 14.25 -13.93 17.03
C THR A 213 14.92 -12.72 16.39
N ALA A 214 14.41 -12.24 15.23
CA ALA A 214 14.85 -11.03 14.56
C ALA A 214 14.30 -9.71 15.18
N GLY A 215 13.59 -9.80 16.31
CA GLY A 215 13.08 -8.66 17.05
C GLY A 215 11.75 -8.11 16.55
N PHE A 216 11.01 -8.87 15.73
CA PHE A 216 9.66 -8.49 15.32
C PHE A 216 8.63 -8.86 16.40
N LYS A 217 7.65 -7.97 16.62
CA LYS A 217 6.46 -8.27 17.41
C LYS A 217 5.48 -9.04 16.56
N LEU A 218 5.22 -10.31 16.92
CA LEU A 218 4.22 -11.12 16.22
C LEU A 218 2.82 -10.58 16.47
N MET A 219 2.02 -10.48 15.43
CA MET A 219 0.63 -10.01 15.45
C MET A 219 -0.28 -10.96 14.68
N ILE A 220 -1.51 -11.13 15.15
CA ILE A 220 -2.62 -11.76 14.43
C ILE A 220 -3.64 -10.66 14.20
N PRO A 221 -3.58 -9.97 13.04
CA PRO A 221 -4.46 -8.86 12.74
C PRO A 221 -5.85 -9.32 12.29
N PRO A 222 -6.87 -8.42 12.33
CA PRO A 222 -8.15 -8.68 11.69
C PRO A 222 -7.96 -8.84 10.18
N VAL A 223 -8.77 -9.71 9.57
CA VAL A 223 -8.79 -9.91 8.11
C VAL A 223 -9.81 -9.03 7.40
N LEU A 224 -10.66 -8.34 8.14
CA LEU A 224 -11.61 -7.34 7.64
C LEU A 224 -11.12 -5.95 8.02
N VAL A 225 -11.03 -5.07 7.04
CA VAL A 225 -10.56 -3.69 7.23
C VAL A 225 -11.53 -2.69 6.62
N ARG A 226 -11.51 -1.48 7.14
CA ARG A 226 -12.35 -0.37 6.66
C ARG A 226 -11.84 0.17 5.31
N PRO A 227 -12.72 0.85 4.52
CA PRO A 227 -12.36 1.44 3.23
C PRO A 227 -11.16 2.39 3.30
N GLU A 228 -11.09 3.24 4.33
CA GLU A 228 -10.00 4.20 4.48
C GLU A 228 -8.64 3.53 4.71
N VAL A 229 -8.59 2.38 5.40
CA VAL A 229 -7.37 1.60 5.60
C VAL A 229 -6.94 0.94 4.29
N MET A 230 -7.89 0.34 3.56
CA MET A 230 -7.64 -0.29 2.27
C MET A 230 -7.18 0.73 1.22
N SER A 231 -7.82 1.89 1.17
CA SER A 231 -7.44 3.00 0.28
C SER A 231 -6.07 3.56 0.64
N GLY A 232 -5.79 3.77 1.93
CA GLY A 232 -4.52 4.30 2.42
C GLY A 232 -3.30 3.44 2.11
N THR A 233 -3.52 2.15 1.84
CA THR A 233 -2.47 1.20 1.41
C THR A 233 -2.39 1.02 -0.11
N GLY A 234 -3.18 1.77 -0.89
CA GLY A 234 -3.14 1.80 -2.35
C GLY A 234 -3.92 0.68 -3.06
N PHE A 235 -4.63 -0.18 -2.32
CA PHE A 235 -5.31 -1.33 -2.93
C PHE A 235 -6.63 -0.99 -3.63
N LEU A 236 -7.25 0.17 -3.38
CA LEU A 236 -8.48 0.60 -4.05
C LEU A 236 -8.24 1.39 -5.35
N GLY A 237 -7.02 1.41 -5.87
CA GLY A 237 -6.68 1.94 -7.19
C GLY A 237 -6.85 0.89 -8.29
N GLU A 238 -5.80 0.63 -9.05
CA GLU A 238 -5.77 -0.32 -10.17
C GLU A 238 -6.07 -1.78 -9.76
N HIS A 239 -5.89 -2.11 -8.49
CA HIS A 239 -6.10 -3.46 -7.94
C HIS A 239 -7.46 -3.69 -7.27
N ALA A 240 -8.40 -2.77 -7.38
CA ALA A 240 -9.71 -2.87 -6.73
C ALA A 240 -10.49 -4.14 -7.12
N GLU A 241 -10.32 -4.63 -8.37
CA GLU A 241 -10.97 -5.85 -8.87
C GLU A 241 -10.45 -7.13 -8.19
N GLU A 242 -9.26 -7.09 -7.60
CA GLU A 242 -8.64 -8.23 -6.90
C GLU A 242 -9.19 -8.44 -5.48
N ILE A 243 -9.98 -7.49 -4.96
CA ILE A 243 -10.34 -7.43 -3.55
C ILE A 243 -11.81 -7.85 -3.34
N TYR A 244 -12.06 -8.63 -2.29
CA TYR A 244 -13.39 -8.98 -1.85
C TYR A 244 -13.96 -7.86 -0.97
N TYR A 245 -15.11 -7.30 -1.37
CA TYR A 245 -15.86 -6.29 -0.65
C TYR A 245 -17.15 -6.86 -0.07
N LEU A 246 -17.40 -6.60 1.20
CA LEU A 246 -18.61 -6.95 1.92
C LEU A 246 -19.51 -5.70 2.02
N GLU A 247 -20.39 -5.53 1.04
CA GLU A 247 -21.20 -4.32 0.86
C GLU A 247 -22.05 -3.97 2.08
N ARG A 248 -22.64 -4.98 2.75
CA ARG A 248 -23.53 -4.75 3.92
C ARG A 248 -22.79 -4.20 5.13
N ASP A 249 -21.53 -4.54 5.29
CA ASP A 249 -20.73 -4.21 6.46
C ASP A 249 -19.78 -3.03 6.15
N ASP A 250 -19.69 -2.62 4.89
CA ASP A 250 -18.72 -1.67 4.36
C ASP A 250 -17.28 -2.03 4.77
N LEU A 251 -16.91 -3.31 4.56
CA LEU A 251 -15.60 -3.85 4.91
C LEU A 251 -14.98 -4.61 3.74
N TYR A 252 -13.67 -4.64 3.71
CA TYR A 252 -12.87 -5.39 2.73
C TYR A 252 -12.12 -6.54 3.38
N LEU A 253 -12.07 -7.70 2.71
CA LEU A 253 -11.15 -8.78 3.07
C LEU A 253 -9.73 -8.42 2.60
N VAL A 254 -8.74 -8.58 3.48
CA VAL A 254 -7.35 -8.28 3.16
C VAL A 254 -6.77 -9.28 2.17
N GLY A 255 -6.04 -8.79 1.18
CA GLY A 255 -5.21 -9.60 0.28
C GLY A 255 -3.81 -9.88 0.85
N THR A 256 -3.48 -9.20 1.94
CA THR A 256 -2.22 -9.31 2.70
C THR A 256 -2.43 -8.73 4.10
N SER A 257 -1.75 -9.28 5.11
CA SER A 257 -1.77 -8.74 6.49
C SER A 257 -1.17 -7.34 6.58
N GLU A 258 -0.35 -6.95 5.62
CA GLU A 258 0.26 -5.62 5.52
C GLU A 258 -0.78 -4.50 5.63
N VAL A 259 -1.95 -4.64 5.00
CA VAL A 259 -3.03 -3.64 5.05
C VAL A 259 -3.45 -3.35 6.49
N ALA A 260 -3.73 -4.41 7.25
CA ALA A 260 -4.13 -4.25 8.65
C ALA A 260 -2.99 -3.76 9.55
N LEU A 261 -1.74 -4.17 9.26
CA LEU A 261 -0.56 -3.71 9.98
C LEU A 261 -0.27 -2.22 9.70
N ALA A 262 -0.41 -1.78 8.46
CA ALA A 262 -0.26 -0.36 8.10
C ALA A 262 -1.30 0.52 8.78
N GLY A 263 -2.55 0.05 8.87
CA GLY A 263 -3.62 0.75 9.60
C GLY A 263 -3.50 0.71 11.12
N TYR A 264 -2.59 -0.11 11.68
CA TYR A 264 -2.48 -0.30 13.14
C TYR A 264 -2.15 0.99 13.90
N HIS A 265 -1.40 1.89 13.28
CA HIS A 265 -1.03 3.19 13.84
C HIS A 265 -1.66 4.37 13.10
N GLN A 266 -2.78 4.13 12.41
CA GLN A 266 -3.49 5.20 11.72
C GLN A 266 -3.88 6.31 12.72
N ASP A 267 -3.65 7.58 12.33
CA ASP A 267 -3.95 8.78 13.12
C ASP A 267 -3.23 8.84 14.48
N GLU A 268 -2.16 8.07 14.68
CA GLU A 268 -1.32 8.10 15.88
C GLU A 268 0.01 8.83 15.62
N ILE A 269 0.46 9.58 16.62
CA ILE A 269 1.84 10.08 16.72
C ILE A 269 2.63 9.09 17.57
N ILE A 270 3.55 8.36 16.93
CA ILE A 270 4.34 7.32 17.62
C ILE A 270 5.75 7.82 17.92
N ASP A 271 6.21 7.51 19.14
CA ASP A 271 7.59 7.76 19.55
C ASP A 271 8.52 6.69 18.97
N LEU A 272 9.47 7.11 18.14
CA LEU A 272 10.52 6.28 17.54
C LEU A 272 11.92 6.52 18.14
N SER A 273 12.01 7.19 19.29
CA SER A 273 13.29 7.45 19.99
C SER A 273 14.07 6.19 20.32
N ASN A 274 13.37 5.06 20.50
CA ASN A 274 13.96 3.74 20.74
C ASN A 274 14.15 2.89 19.48
N GLY A 275 14.13 3.52 18.30
CA GLY A 275 14.30 2.87 17.01
C GLY A 275 12.98 2.48 16.33
N PRO A 276 13.04 1.82 15.16
CA PRO A 276 11.89 1.45 14.36
C PRO A 276 11.00 0.41 15.07
N ARG A 277 9.70 0.51 14.85
CA ARG A 277 8.73 -0.51 15.25
C ARG A 277 8.71 -1.63 14.21
N LYS A 278 8.90 -2.88 14.64
CA LYS A 278 8.93 -4.05 13.76
C LYS A 278 7.77 -4.97 14.09
N TYR A 279 6.93 -5.27 13.09
CA TYR A 279 5.77 -6.15 13.23
C TYR A 279 5.85 -7.29 12.24
N ALA A 280 5.35 -8.46 12.65
CA ALA A 280 5.16 -9.60 11.77
C ALA A 280 3.71 -10.07 11.92
N GLY A 281 2.91 -9.91 10.87
CA GLY A 281 1.49 -10.27 10.85
C GLY A 281 1.25 -11.62 10.24
N TRP A 282 0.52 -12.49 10.94
CA TRP A 282 0.02 -13.74 10.41
C TRP A 282 -1.50 -13.66 10.25
N SER A 283 -1.98 -13.82 9.01
CA SER A 283 -3.41 -13.89 8.73
C SER A 283 -3.72 -14.75 7.52
N SER A 284 -4.98 -15.18 7.41
CA SER A 284 -5.54 -15.60 6.13
C SER A 284 -5.68 -14.37 5.23
N CYS A 285 -5.40 -14.57 3.94
CA CYS A 285 -5.44 -13.56 2.89
C CYS A 285 -6.38 -14.03 1.77
N PHE A 286 -7.01 -13.07 1.11
CA PHE A 286 -8.05 -13.33 0.12
C PHE A 286 -7.82 -12.50 -1.13
N ARG A 287 -7.78 -13.15 -2.31
CA ARG A 287 -7.62 -12.48 -3.60
C ARG A 287 -8.59 -13.06 -4.62
N ARG A 288 -9.22 -12.20 -5.42
CA ARG A 288 -10.11 -12.63 -6.52
C ARG A 288 -9.33 -13.24 -7.68
N GLU A 289 -8.03 -12.97 -7.77
CA GLU A 289 -7.18 -13.40 -8.90
C GLU A 289 -7.80 -13.08 -10.26
N ALA A 290 -8.38 -11.88 -10.38
CA ALA A 290 -8.97 -11.36 -11.58
C ALA A 290 -7.86 -11.17 -12.64
N GLY A 291 -8.13 -11.52 -13.90
CA GLY A 291 -7.15 -11.36 -14.98
C GLY A 291 -6.08 -12.46 -15.11
N SER A 292 -5.98 -13.39 -14.17
CA SER A 292 -4.99 -14.48 -14.21
C SER A 292 -5.41 -15.67 -15.10
N TYR A 293 -6.04 -15.41 -16.23
CA TYR A 293 -6.47 -16.46 -17.14
C TYR A 293 -5.27 -17.15 -17.82
N GLY A 294 -5.07 -18.45 -17.53
CA GLY A 294 -4.10 -19.30 -18.22
C GLY A 294 -2.73 -19.46 -17.58
N LYS A 295 -2.35 -18.65 -16.57
CA LYS A 295 -1.08 -18.80 -15.83
C LYS A 295 -1.31 -19.49 -14.49
N ASP A 296 -0.52 -20.52 -14.17
CA ASP A 296 -0.45 -21.20 -12.86
C ASP A 296 -1.80 -21.63 -12.26
N ASN A 297 -2.77 -22.01 -13.10
CA ASN A 297 -4.12 -22.39 -12.66
C ASN A 297 -4.19 -23.79 -12.05
N ARG A 298 -3.11 -24.58 -12.14
CA ARG A 298 -3.07 -25.96 -11.62
C ARG A 298 -2.58 -25.96 -10.18
N GLY A 299 -3.33 -26.64 -9.31
CA GLY A 299 -2.95 -26.84 -7.92
C GLY A 299 -3.21 -25.67 -7.00
N ILE A 300 -2.32 -25.46 -6.01
CA ILE A 300 -2.48 -24.49 -4.94
C ILE A 300 -1.50 -23.29 -5.01
N ILE A 301 -0.90 -23.06 -6.19
CA ILE A 301 0.01 -21.93 -6.39
C ILE A 301 -0.76 -20.60 -6.45
N ARG A 302 -1.91 -20.59 -7.16
CA ARG A 302 -2.75 -19.42 -7.33
C ARG A 302 -4.18 -19.71 -6.87
N VAL A 303 -4.51 -19.24 -5.68
CA VAL A 303 -5.75 -19.58 -4.95
C VAL A 303 -6.41 -18.34 -4.37
N HIS A 304 -7.73 -18.44 -4.11
CA HIS A 304 -8.52 -17.32 -3.57
C HIS A 304 -8.30 -17.08 -2.08
N GLN A 305 -7.86 -18.10 -1.34
CA GLN A 305 -7.56 -18.02 0.09
C GLN A 305 -6.25 -18.72 0.39
N PHE A 306 -5.40 -18.10 1.15
CA PHE A 306 -4.11 -18.62 1.62
C PHE A 306 -3.69 -17.95 2.92
N ASP A 307 -2.80 -18.59 3.69
CA ASP A 307 -2.22 -17.99 4.89
C ASP A 307 -0.87 -17.34 4.57
N LYS A 308 -0.60 -16.20 5.19
CA LYS A 308 0.62 -15.44 5.00
C LYS A 308 1.14 -14.92 6.33
N LEU A 309 2.46 -14.97 6.50
CA LEU A 309 3.17 -14.23 7.52
C LEU A 309 4.06 -13.20 6.82
N GLU A 310 3.92 -11.96 7.20
CA GLU A 310 4.54 -10.81 6.54
C GLU A 310 5.20 -9.90 7.56
#